data_70e4df26837ca3477c5a837a40924f42
#
_entry.id   70e4df26837ca3477c5a837a40924f42
#
_cell.length_a   1.000
_cell.length_b   1.000
_cell.length_c   1.000
_cell.angle_alpha   90.00
_cell.angle_beta   90.00
_cell.angle_gamma   90.00
#
_symmetry.space_group_name_H-M   'P 1'
#
loop_
_entity.id
_entity.type
_entity.pdbx_description
1 polymer ?
#
loop_
_entity_poly.entity_id
_entity_poly.type
_entity_poly.pdbx_seq_one_letter_code
_entity_poly.pdbx_strand_id
1 'polypeptide(L)'
;MSQHNIIPASLAITSMRDSGYKTAAHAIAELIDNSIQAAAKTVQLICIDKSRDTGTRRIKHVDQVAIFDDGKGMRPDLLQQALQFGGGAHRDDPNGIGKFGMGLPSATISQCRRLDVYSWQNGVCYHTYLDVNDIESGYLHEVPAPEQKDIPTMWLEAIGEDYDSEHGTIAIWSELDRVTWKTSKSLYIHSEKLIGRMYRHFIAQKSINVRFKSFTNDVTLLKDRNELFKANDPLFLYKDTVLPVLPGNYKNETFFEKVGDDEIIDVELESGKKGRVTIKYSQVNKKIHQEILRNSSVDVGRTSYGKIAAENNGVSIVRSNREIKLTDIFNSSDPRDRWLGVEISFSPVLDELFGVTFDKQDVVNFELIELSVEAENDGYDPEDKSQMRDFDELFKQQKSDRYWIYTITNAIKKNLTVLRAHTKSLKICVENRISNSDGPTLSYAEIVAKKVAEKRIGEKRPTDSDIAFRNPEISNEVREHAVSTALENDGMDKEEAKEIAQTLISNDCNVKFVEQPIRGNAFFDISREAGTIIVILNTNHEFYKFYSDIDANKKELMKLVLISWAQCEDNSNAMIRSDMEDIRSQWGKMMKNYLYELNE
;
A
#
# COMPACT_ATOMS: atom_id res chain seq x y z
N MET A 1 12.48 -55.10 2.23
CA MET A 1 13.54 -54.09 2.39
C MET A 1 12.89 -52.74 2.32
N SER A 2 12.93 -51.94 3.37
CA SER A 2 12.42 -50.58 3.33
C SER A 2 13.28 -49.77 2.33
N GLN A 3 12.68 -49.37 1.21
CA GLN A 3 13.33 -48.44 0.29
C GLN A 3 13.43 -47.09 0.99
N HIS A 4 14.63 -46.70 1.38
CA HIS A 4 14.91 -45.35 1.86
C HIS A 4 15.08 -44.42 0.65
N ASN A 5 13.95 -43.90 0.11
CA ASN A 5 13.97 -42.88 -0.93
C ASN A 5 14.65 -41.63 -0.39
N ILE A 6 15.51 -41.02 -1.19
CA ILE A 6 16.17 -39.72 -0.83
C ILE A 6 15.11 -38.68 -0.50
N ILE A 7 14.00 -38.68 -1.22
CA ILE A 7 12.85 -37.80 -0.99
C ILE A 7 11.58 -38.67 -0.99
N PRO A 8 11.00 -39.00 0.17
CA PRO A 8 9.68 -39.58 0.25
C PRO A 8 8.62 -38.58 -0.25
N ALA A 9 7.77 -38.99 -1.21
CA ALA A 9 6.81 -38.09 -1.84
C ALA A 9 5.86 -37.39 -0.84
N SER A 10 5.39 -38.10 0.18
CA SER A 10 4.52 -37.57 1.23
C SER A 10 5.18 -36.46 2.05
N LEU A 11 6.47 -36.61 2.42
CA LEU A 11 7.22 -35.60 3.17
C LEU A 11 7.58 -34.41 2.28
N ALA A 12 7.91 -34.65 1.02
CA ALA A 12 8.20 -33.60 0.04
C ALA A 12 6.99 -32.69 -0.16
N ILE A 13 5.82 -33.25 -0.38
CA ILE A 13 4.57 -32.50 -0.54
C ILE A 13 4.26 -31.64 0.69
N THR A 14 4.38 -32.21 1.90
CA THR A 14 4.15 -31.45 3.14
C THR A 14 5.11 -30.27 3.26
N SER A 15 6.42 -30.50 3.03
CA SER A 15 7.43 -29.43 3.07
C SER A 15 7.18 -28.34 2.02
N MET A 16 6.78 -28.73 0.80
CA MET A 16 6.45 -27.77 -0.26
C MET A 16 5.20 -26.95 0.06
N ARG A 17 4.19 -27.57 0.71
CA ARG A 17 3.01 -26.85 1.18
C ARG A 17 3.34 -25.84 2.28
N ASP A 18 4.29 -26.15 3.17
CA ASP A 18 4.69 -25.28 4.29
C ASP A 18 5.59 -24.14 3.85
N SER A 19 6.39 -24.33 2.81
CA SER A 19 7.22 -23.28 2.18
C SER A 19 6.49 -22.49 1.08
N GLY A 20 5.15 -22.54 1.06
CA GLY A 20 4.32 -22.05 -0.05
C GLY A 20 4.29 -20.53 -0.23
N TYR A 21 3.40 -20.10 -1.13
CA TYR A 21 3.25 -18.71 -1.55
C TYR A 21 2.78 -17.81 -0.39
N LYS A 22 3.27 -16.57 -0.32
CA LYS A 22 2.96 -15.57 0.73
C LYS A 22 1.45 -15.35 0.91
N THR A 23 0.69 -15.34 -0.20
CA THR A 23 -0.76 -15.19 -0.19
C THR A 23 -1.39 -15.93 -1.37
N ALA A 24 -2.71 -16.14 -1.32
CA ALA A 24 -3.47 -16.72 -2.42
C ALA A 24 -3.30 -15.92 -3.74
N ALA A 25 -3.18 -14.59 -3.68
CA ALA A 25 -2.97 -13.77 -4.87
C ALA A 25 -1.62 -14.03 -5.55
N HIS A 26 -0.57 -14.36 -4.79
CA HIS A 26 0.72 -14.75 -5.37
C HIS A 26 0.64 -16.14 -6.03
N ALA A 27 -0.09 -17.07 -5.43
CA ALA A 27 -0.33 -18.38 -6.03
C ALA A 27 -1.16 -18.26 -7.34
N ILE A 28 -2.19 -17.40 -7.34
CA ILE A 28 -2.99 -17.10 -8.54
C ILE A 28 -2.11 -16.45 -9.63
N ALA A 29 -1.20 -15.56 -9.25
CA ALA A 29 -0.29 -14.93 -10.19
C ALA A 29 0.56 -15.94 -10.98
N GLU A 30 0.97 -17.06 -10.37
CA GLU A 30 1.71 -18.10 -11.09
C GLU A 30 0.88 -18.78 -12.18
N LEU A 31 -0.44 -18.94 -11.96
CA LEU A 31 -1.35 -19.46 -12.99
C LEU A 31 -1.56 -18.42 -14.12
N ILE A 32 -1.63 -17.13 -13.77
CA ILE A 32 -1.68 -16.06 -14.76
C ILE A 32 -0.38 -16.01 -15.60
N ASP A 33 0.79 -16.21 -14.98
CA ASP A 33 2.07 -16.33 -15.72
C ASP A 33 1.98 -17.45 -16.78
N ASN A 34 1.42 -18.59 -16.43
CA ASN A 34 1.21 -19.72 -17.36
C ASN A 34 0.23 -19.35 -18.48
N SER A 35 -0.83 -18.63 -18.17
CA SER A 35 -1.80 -18.13 -19.15
C SER A 35 -1.15 -17.15 -20.14
N ILE A 36 -0.29 -16.24 -19.66
CA ILE A 36 0.49 -15.33 -20.53
C ILE A 36 1.42 -16.12 -21.46
N GLN A 37 2.09 -17.16 -20.96
CA GLN A 37 2.94 -18.04 -21.76
C GLN A 37 2.15 -18.86 -22.80
N ALA A 38 0.90 -19.19 -22.48
CA ALA A 38 -0.04 -19.81 -23.41
C ALA A 38 -0.59 -18.82 -24.46
N ALA A 39 -0.13 -17.57 -24.45
CA ALA A 39 -0.57 -16.48 -25.33
C ALA A 39 -2.06 -16.13 -25.16
N ALA A 40 -2.62 -16.35 -23.97
CA ALA A 40 -3.98 -15.98 -23.64
C ALA A 40 -4.23 -14.48 -23.81
N LYS A 41 -5.46 -14.13 -24.20
CA LYS A 41 -5.96 -12.75 -24.24
C LYS A 41 -6.88 -12.45 -23.08
N THR A 42 -7.56 -13.46 -22.59
CA THR A 42 -8.49 -13.40 -21.48
C THR A 42 -8.11 -14.42 -20.41
N VAL A 43 -7.96 -13.94 -19.18
CA VAL A 43 -7.81 -14.78 -18.00
C VAL A 43 -8.94 -14.45 -17.03
N GLN A 44 -9.62 -15.46 -16.52
CA GLN A 44 -10.67 -15.31 -15.52
C GLN A 44 -10.28 -15.97 -14.21
N LEU A 45 -10.32 -15.22 -13.13
CA LEU A 45 -10.30 -15.73 -11.77
C LEU A 45 -11.76 -15.91 -11.33
N ILE A 46 -12.20 -17.15 -11.20
CA ILE A 46 -13.58 -17.51 -10.89
C ILE A 46 -13.66 -18.09 -9.48
N CYS A 47 -14.53 -17.53 -8.64
CA CYS A 47 -14.80 -18.02 -7.29
C CYS A 47 -16.22 -18.56 -7.21
N ILE A 48 -16.39 -19.76 -6.66
CA ILE A 48 -17.67 -20.34 -6.31
C ILE A 48 -17.83 -20.27 -4.80
N ASP A 49 -18.80 -19.49 -4.33
CA ASP A 49 -19.15 -19.37 -2.92
C ASP A 49 -20.24 -20.37 -2.56
N LYS A 50 -20.18 -20.93 -1.35
CA LYS A 50 -21.27 -21.64 -0.69
C LYS A 50 -21.72 -20.87 0.54
N SER A 51 -23.02 -20.91 0.79
CA SER A 51 -23.61 -20.36 2.00
C SER A 51 -23.57 -21.39 3.13
N ARG A 52 -23.12 -20.97 4.30
CA ARG A 52 -23.19 -21.73 5.55
C ARG A 52 -24.10 -21.03 6.53
N ASP A 53 -25.07 -21.74 7.05
CA ASP A 53 -25.93 -21.25 8.12
C ASP A 53 -25.21 -21.46 9.47
N THR A 54 -25.07 -20.40 10.25
CA THR A 54 -24.48 -20.43 11.58
C THR A 54 -25.54 -20.35 12.69
N GLY A 55 -26.82 -20.51 12.32
CA GLY A 55 -27.95 -20.39 13.23
C GLY A 55 -28.39 -18.94 13.52
N THR A 56 -27.47 -17.97 13.44
CA THR A 56 -27.75 -16.55 13.63
C THR A 56 -27.58 -15.72 12.36
N ARG A 57 -26.75 -16.19 11.42
CA ARG A 57 -26.44 -15.52 10.16
C ARG A 57 -26.09 -16.52 9.06
N ARG A 58 -26.46 -16.19 7.84
CA ARG A 58 -25.98 -16.89 6.65
C ARG A 58 -24.67 -16.25 6.19
N ILE A 59 -23.58 -17.01 6.20
CA ILE A 59 -22.24 -16.54 5.83
C ILE A 59 -21.82 -17.24 4.54
N LYS A 60 -21.39 -16.47 3.54
CA LYS A 60 -20.76 -17.00 2.33
C LYS A 60 -19.28 -17.27 2.58
N HIS A 61 -18.79 -18.37 2.04
CA HIS A 61 -17.36 -18.70 2.00
C HIS A 61 -17.01 -19.26 0.63
N VAL A 62 -15.77 -19.02 0.19
CA VAL A 62 -15.26 -19.58 -1.06
C VAL A 62 -15.11 -21.09 -0.89
N ASP A 63 -15.75 -21.85 -1.74
CA ASP A 63 -15.71 -23.31 -1.81
C ASP A 63 -14.73 -23.79 -2.86
N GLN A 64 -14.73 -23.14 -4.03
CA GLN A 64 -13.81 -23.45 -5.13
C GLN A 64 -13.29 -22.16 -5.77
N VAL A 65 -12.07 -22.23 -6.30
CA VAL A 65 -11.43 -21.18 -7.09
C VAL A 65 -10.97 -21.81 -8.41
N ALA A 66 -11.25 -21.15 -9.52
CA ALA A 66 -10.72 -21.59 -10.80
C ALA A 66 -10.03 -20.43 -11.55
N ILE A 67 -8.99 -20.79 -12.30
CA ILE A 67 -8.33 -19.90 -13.23
C ILE A 67 -8.54 -20.47 -14.62
N PHE A 68 -9.29 -19.73 -15.44
CA PHE A 68 -9.55 -20.03 -16.84
C PHE A 68 -8.73 -19.10 -17.73
N ASP A 69 -8.21 -19.64 -18.83
CA ASP A 69 -7.60 -18.87 -19.91
C ASP A 69 -8.03 -19.37 -21.30
N ASP A 70 -8.09 -18.45 -22.25
CA ASP A 70 -8.33 -18.67 -23.67
C ASP A 70 -7.03 -18.92 -24.45
N GLY A 71 -5.98 -19.37 -23.78
CA GLY A 71 -4.68 -19.66 -24.39
C GLY A 71 -4.71 -20.91 -25.27
N LYS A 72 -3.57 -21.24 -25.86
CA LYS A 72 -3.43 -22.34 -26.85
C LYS A 72 -3.81 -23.75 -26.36
N GLY A 73 -4.09 -23.91 -25.07
CA GLY A 73 -4.33 -25.22 -24.45
C GLY A 73 -3.09 -26.13 -24.44
N MET A 74 -3.28 -27.37 -23.95
CA MET A 74 -2.20 -28.34 -23.81
C MET A 74 -2.61 -29.69 -24.43
N ARG A 75 -1.66 -30.35 -25.08
CA ARG A 75 -1.77 -31.75 -25.47
C ARG A 75 -1.66 -32.66 -24.23
N PRO A 76 -2.16 -33.91 -24.26
CA PRO A 76 -2.15 -34.79 -23.09
C PRO A 76 -0.78 -34.95 -22.43
N ASP A 77 0.27 -35.13 -23.20
CA ASP A 77 1.64 -35.27 -22.72
C ASP A 77 2.12 -34.04 -21.97
N LEU A 78 1.84 -32.86 -22.54
CA LEU A 78 2.18 -31.58 -21.90
C LEU A 78 1.33 -31.31 -20.66
N LEU A 79 0.05 -31.67 -20.68
CA LEU A 79 -0.87 -31.52 -19.54
C LEU A 79 -0.40 -32.34 -18.34
N GLN A 80 0.00 -33.60 -18.56
CA GLN A 80 0.54 -34.47 -17.51
C GLN A 80 1.85 -33.90 -16.95
N GLN A 81 2.74 -33.42 -17.82
CA GLN A 81 4.01 -32.81 -17.43
C GLN A 81 3.83 -31.51 -16.67
N ALA A 82 2.81 -30.71 -16.99
CA ALA A 82 2.55 -29.43 -16.33
C ALA A 82 2.18 -29.58 -14.84
N LEU A 83 1.66 -30.75 -14.43
CA LEU A 83 1.34 -31.06 -13.03
C LEU A 83 2.53 -31.73 -12.30
N GLN A 84 3.58 -32.12 -13.02
CA GLN A 84 4.77 -32.73 -12.44
C GLN A 84 5.68 -31.66 -11.82
N PHE A 85 6.15 -31.88 -10.60
CA PHE A 85 7.14 -31.00 -9.97
C PHE A 85 8.48 -31.06 -10.72
N GLY A 86 8.91 -29.92 -11.28
CA GLY A 86 10.14 -29.81 -12.06
C GLY A 86 10.04 -30.29 -13.51
N GLY A 87 8.82 -30.63 -13.99
CA GLY A 87 8.56 -31.18 -15.34
C GLY A 87 8.38 -30.19 -16.49
N GLY A 88 8.62 -28.88 -16.28
CA GLY A 88 8.28 -27.84 -17.25
C GLY A 88 8.98 -27.92 -18.60
N ALA A 89 8.22 -27.89 -19.70
CA ALA A 89 8.70 -27.90 -21.08
C ALA A 89 9.49 -26.63 -21.50
N HIS A 90 9.51 -25.60 -20.67
CA HIS A 90 10.13 -24.29 -20.97
C HIS A 90 11.40 -24.00 -20.14
N ARG A 91 12.05 -25.04 -19.61
CA ARG A 91 13.24 -24.93 -18.76
C ARG A 91 14.40 -24.20 -19.44
N ASP A 92 14.48 -24.29 -20.75
CA ASP A 92 15.56 -23.74 -21.55
C ASP A 92 15.16 -22.46 -22.33
N ASP A 93 13.95 -21.90 -22.09
CA ASP A 93 13.54 -20.64 -22.73
C ASP A 93 14.20 -19.45 -22.02
N PRO A 94 15.21 -18.80 -22.63
CA PRO A 94 15.94 -17.70 -22.01
C PRO A 94 15.08 -16.44 -21.79
N ASN A 95 13.92 -16.35 -22.45
CA ASN A 95 13.01 -15.21 -22.39
C ASN A 95 11.69 -15.55 -21.67
N GLY A 96 11.49 -16.78 -21.27
CA GLY A 96 10.26 -17.27 -20.64
C GLY A 96 10.01 -16.66 -19.25
N ILE A 97 8.75 -16.37 -18.97
CA ILE A 97 8.31 -15.96 -17.63
C ILE A 97 8.46 -17.15 -16.68
N GLY A 98 8.20 -18.41 -17.11
CA GLY A 98 8.31 -19.63 -16.34
C GLY A 98 9.55 -20.45 -16.64
N LYS A 99 10.57 -20.39 -15.75
CA LYS A 99 11.85 -21.07 -15.92
C LYS A 99 11.95 -22.41 -15.18
N PHE A 100 11.18 -22.62 -14.13
CA PHE A 100 11.47 -23.67 -13.15
C PHE A 100 10.59 -24.91 -13.26
N GLY A 101 9.47 -24.88 -13.99
CA GLY A 101 8.56 -26.02 -14.18
C GLY A 101 7.88 -26.50 -12.89
N MET A 102 7.81 -25.66 -11.85
CA MET A 102 7.22 -25.99 -10.56
C MET A 102 6.00 -25.12 -10.21
N GLY A 103 5.72 -24.10 -11.01
CA GLY A 103 4.78 -23.04 -10.65
C GLY A 103 3.36 -23.55 -10.39
N LEU A 104 2.75 -24.24 -11.36
CA LEU A 104 1.37 -24.71 -11.25
C LEU A 104 1.15 -25.67 -10.07
N PRO A 105 1.92 -26.77 -9.92
CA PRO A 105 1.71 -27.68 -8.80
C PRO A 105 2.03 -27.03 -7.44
N SER A 106 3.13 -26.28 -7.31
CA SER A 106 3.51 -25.63 -6.05
C SER A 106 2.51 -24.56 -5.62
N ALA A 107 2.06 -23.71 -6.55
CA ALA A 107 1.05 -22.69 -6.28
C ALA A 107 -0.24 -23.33 -5.76
N THR A 108 -0.69 -24.38 -6.44
CA THR A 108 -1.94 -25.07 -6.12
C THR A 108 -1.89 -25.73 -4.74
N ILE A 109 -0.90 -26.60 -4.49
CA ILE A 109 -0.84 -27.33 -3.22
C ILE A 109 -0.65 -26.42 -2.00
N SER A 110 -0.14 -25.21 -2.22
CA SER A 110 -0.03 -24.19 -1.17
C SER A 110 -1.38 -23.62 -0.73
N GLN A 111 -2.46 -23.81 -1.51
CA GLN A 111 -3.78 -23.22 -1.28
C GLN A 111 -4.90 -24.24 -1.04
N CYS A 112 -4.82 -25.41 -1.69
CA CYS A 112 -5.88 -26.41 -1.67
C CYS A 112 -5.32 -27.83 -1.62
N ARG A 113 -6.22 -28.80 -1.41
CA ARG A 113 -5.86 -30.22 -1.42
C ARG A 113 -6.13 -30.90 -2.75
N ARG A 114 -7.03 -30.32 -3.57
CA ARG A 114 -7.39 -30.89 -4.87
C ARG A 114 -7.25 -29.87 -5.99
N LEU A 115 -6.51 -30.25 -7.05
CA LEU A 115 -6.41 -29.57 -8.34
C LEU A 115 -7.00 -30.45 -9.42
N ASP A 116 -7.96 -29.96 -10.17
CA ASP A 116 -8.41 -30.53 -11.42
C ASP A 116 -8.04 -29.58 -12.58
N VAL A 117 -7.42 -30.11 -13.65
CA VAL A 117 -7.08 -29.32 -14.82
C VAL A 117 -7.72 -29.90 -16.05
N TYR A 118 -8.51 -29.09 -16.73
CA TYR A 118 -9.08 -29.37 -18.04
C TYR A 118 -8.35 -28.49 -19.05
N SER A 119 -7.84 -29.08 -20.12
CA SER A 119 -7.20 -28.35 -21.20
C SER A 119 -7.60 -28.95 -22.55
N TRP A 120 -7.86 -28.09 -23.53
CA TRP A 120 -8.36 -28.53 -24.82
C TRP A 120 -7.66 -27.81 -25.97
N GLN A 121 -7.52 -28.56 -27.07
CA GLN A 121 -7.01 -28.10 -28.37
C GLN A 121 -7.84 -28.76 -29.46
N ASN A 122 -8.16 -28.02 -30.51
CA ASN A 122 -8.95 -28.50 -31.66
C ASN A 122 -10.28 -29.18 -31.23
N GLY A 123 -10.93 -28.59 -30.23
CA GLY A 123 -12.22 -29.11 -29.74
C GLY A 123 -12.15 -30.38 -28.89
N VAL A 124 -10.96 -30.89 -28.58
CA VAL A 124 -10.81 -32.12 -27.74
C VAL A 124 -10.26 -31.75 -26.38
N CYS A 125 -11.04 -32.01 -25.33
CA CYS A 125 -10.70 -31.70 -23.95
C CYS A 125 -10.12 -32.92 -23.21
N TYR A 126 -9.05 -32.71 -22.48
CA TYR A 126 -8.40 -33.69 -21.61
C TYR A 126 -8.35 -33.19 -20.18
N HIS A 127 -8.47 -34.10 -19.24
CA HIS A 127 -8.47 -33.86 -17.81
C HIS A 127 -7.42 -34.70 -17.09
N THR A 128 -6.72 -34.10 -16.15
CA THR A 128 -5.93 -34.79 -15.13
C THR A 128 -5.96 -33.99 -13.81
N TYR A 129 -5.40 -34.54 -12.73
CA TYR A 129 -5.52 -33.94 -11.41
C TYR A 129 -4.32 -34.21 -10.50
N LEU A 130 -4.24 -33.45 -9.43
CA LEU A 130 -3.44 -33.75 -8.23
C LEU A 130 -4.35 -33.76 -7.00
N ASP A 131 -4.15 -34.75 -6.14
CA ASP A 131 -4.83 -34.87 -4.86
C ASP A 131 -3.80 -35.04 -3.75
N VAL A 132 -3.72 -34.07 -2.84
CA VAL A 132 -2.75 -34.09 -1.75
C VAL A 132 -3.02 -35.24 -0.77
N ASN A 133 -4.29 -35.56 -0.51
CA ASN A 133 -4.65 -36.69 0.38
C ASN A 133 -4.20 -38.04 -0.21
N ASP A 134 -4.37 -38.22 -1.51
CA ASP A 134 -3.94 -39.43 -2.22
C ASP A 134 -2.41 -39.53 -2.26
N ILE A 135 -1.69 -38.41 -2.40
CA ILE A 135 -0.23 -38.41 -2.37
C ILE A 135 0.28 -38.69 -0.95
N GLU A 136 -0.30 -38.06 0.07
CA GLU A 136 0.08 -38.25 1.48
C GLU A 136 -0.18 -39.69 1.96
N SER A 137 -1.28 -40.32 1.48
CA SER A 137 -1.62 -41.71 1.79
C SER A 137 -0.81 -42.73 1.00
N GLY A 138 -0.06 -42.29 -0.03
CA GLY A 138 0.69 -43.16 -0.92
C GLY A 138 -0.17 -43.88 -1.96
N TYR A 139 -1.40 -43.43 -2.21
CA TYR A 139 -2.25 -43.94 -3.28
C TYR A 139 -1.85 -43.36 -4.64
N LEU A 140 -1.45 -42.09 -4.67
CA LEU A 140 -1.00 -41.39 -5.88
C LEU A 140 0.51 -41.20 -5.86
N HIS A 141 1.23 -41.89 -6.74
CA HIS A 141 2.69 -41.80 -6.89
C HIS A 141 3.14 -41.05 -8.14
N GLU A 142 2.26 -40.99 -9.15
CA GLU A 142 2.51 -40.33 -10.44
C GLU A 142 1.29 -39.49 -10.82
N VAL A 143 1.52 -38.44 -11.61
CA VAL A 143 0.42 -37.66 -12.18
C VAL A 143 -0.42 -38.56 -13.06
N PRO A 144 -1.74 -38.68 -12.83
CA PRO A 144 -2.59 -39.56 -13.64
C PRO A 144 -2.51 -39.21 -15.13
N ALA A 145 -2.51 -40.27 -15.96
CA ALA A 145 -2.57 -40.08 -17.41
C ALA A 145 -3.83 -39.26 -17.77
N PRO A 146 -3.72 -38.22 -18.59
CA PRO A 146 -4.86 -37.39 -18.99
C PRO A 146 -5.93 -38.26 -19.72
N GLU A 147 -7.17 -38.17 -19.28
CA GLU A 147 -8.32 -38.78 -19.90
C GLU A 147 -9.13 -37.76 -20.71
N GLN A 148 -9.72 -38.18 -21.81
CA GLN A 148 -10.66 -37.34 -22.56
C GLN A 148 -11.92 -37.16 -21.72
N LYS A 149 -12.24 -35.92 -21.36
CA LYS A 149 -13.34 -35.57 -20.45
C LYS A 149 -13.80 -34.16 -20.67
N ASP A 150 -15.10 -33.96 -20.78
CA ASP A 150 -15.69 -32.65 -20.94
C ASP A 150 -15.60 -31.82 -19.65
N ILE A 151 -15.51 -30.50 -19.81
CA ILE A 151 -15.57 -29.58 -18.71
C ILE A 151 -16.95 -29.65 -18.04
N PRO A 152 -17.05 -29.76 -16.71
CA PRO A 152 -18.35 -29.73 -16.03
C PRO A 152 -19.19 -28.51 -16.40
N THR A 153 -20.47 -28.69 -16.68
CA THR A 153 -21.42 -27.67 -17.17
C THR A 153 -21.40 -26.40 -16.29
N MET A 154 -21.28 -26.57 -14.98
CA MET A 154 -21.18 -25.42 -14.05
C MET A 154 -20.02 -24.48 -14.40
N TRP A 155 -18.88 -25.00 -14.78
CA TRP A 155 -17.73 -24.20 -15.16
C TRP A 155 -17.89 -23.54 -16.53
N LEU A 156 -18.52 -24.23 -17.48
CA LEU A 156 -18.88 -23.61 -18.78
C LEU A 156 -19.84 -22.43 -18.59
N GLU A 157 -20.84 -22.57 -17.71
CA GLU A 157 -21.75 -21.48 -17.34
C GLU A 157 -21.02 -20.32 -16.66
N ALA A 158 -20.07 -20.62 -15.77
CA ALA A 158 -19.28 -19.61 -15.07
C ALA A 158 -18.33 -18.87 -16.01
N ILE A 159 -17.66 -19.54 -16.94
CA ILE A 159 -16.82 -18.95 -17.99
C ILE A 159 -17.67 -18.06 -18.90
N GLY A 160 -18.82 -18.56 -19.35
CA GLY A 160 -19.77 -17.81 -20.18
C GLY A 160 -19.21 -17.50 -21.58
N GLU A 161 -19.44 -16.27 -22.05
CA GLU A 161 -19.13 -15.82 -23.42
C GLU A 161 -17.64 -15.87 -23.80
N ASP A 162 -16.73 -15.90 -22.83
CA ASP A 162 -15.29 -15.97 -23.09
C ASP A 162 -14.81 -17.42 -23.39
N TYR A 163 -15.71 -18.42 -23.33
CA TYR A 163 -15.39 -19.81 -23.67
C TYR A 163 -15.18 -19.98 -25.18
N ASP A 164 -14.00 -20.48 -25.54
CA ASP A 164 -13.68 -20.91 -26.90
C ASP A 164 -13.65 -22.44 -26.94
N SER A 165 -14.41 -23.05 -27.84
CA SER A 165 -14.45 -24.51 -28.00
C SER A 165 -13.19 -25.11 -28.63
N GLU A 166 -12.39 -24.29 -29.30
CA GLU A 166 -11.21 -24.75 -30.03
C GLU A 166 -10.00 -24.94 -29.12
N HIS A 167 -9.79 -24.04 -28.15
CA HIS A 167 -8.65 -24.11 -27.23
C HIS A 167 -8.88 -23.36 -25.93
N GLY A 168 -8.15 -23.75 -24.89
CA GLY A 168 -8.15 -23.11 -23.58
C GLY A 168 -7.69 -24.03 -22.46
N THR A 169 -7.64 -23.48 -21.26
CA THR A 169 -7.33 -24.23 -20.05
C THR A 169 -8.14 -23.71 -18.88
N ILE A 170 -8.61 -24.60 -18.01
CA ILE A 170 -9.15 -24.25 -16.70
C ILE A 170 -8.51 -25.12 -15.62
N ALA A 171 -7.91 -24.47 -14.63
CA ALA A 171 -7.37 -25.08 -13.42
C ALA A 171 -8.29 -24.77 -12.24
N ILE A 172 -8.81 -25.81 -11.58
CA ILE A 172 -9.83 -25.72 -10.54
C ILE A 172 -9.24 -26.18 -9.22
N TRP A 173 -9.26 -25.30 -8.22
CA TRP A 173 -8.89 -25.57 -6.84
C TRP A 173 -10.14 -25.91 -6.03
N SER A 174 -10.17 -27.07 -5.44
CA SER A 174 -11.20 -27.51 -4.50
C SER A 174 -10.57 -28.01 -3.19
N GLU A 175 -11.37 -28.24 -2.16
CA GLU A 175 -10.86 -28.55 -0.82
C GLU A 175 -9.86 -27.48 -0.32
N LEU A 176 -10.31 -26.22 -0.36
CA LEU A 176 -9.50 -25.04 0.02
C LEU A 176 -9.23 -25.05 1.51
N ASP A 177 -8.02 -25.38 1.93
CA ASP A 177 -7.62 -25.46 3.34
C ASP A 177 -6.69 -24.32 3.80
N ARG A 178 -5.89 -23.74 2.88
CA ARG A 178 -4.87 -22.73 3.20
C ARG A 178 -5.12 -21.36 2.57
N VAL A 179 -6.21 -21.16 1.85
CA VAL A 179 -6.54 -19.84 1.26
C VAL A 179 -6.70 -18.80 2.35
N THR A 180 -5.93 -17.72 2.27
CA THR A 180 -5.86 -16.65 3.28
C THR A 180 -7.21 -15.94 3.44
N TRP A 181 -7.89 -15.65 2.34
CA TRP A 181 -9.15 -14.90 2.33
C TRP A 181 -10.33 -15.82 2.10
N LYS A 182 -11.19 -15.92 3.12
CA LYS A 182 -12.28 -16.91 3.15
C LYS A 182 -13.53 -16.51 2.35
N THR A 183 -13.60 -15.29 1.80
CA THR A 183 -14.74 -14.83 0.99
C THR A 183 -14.25 -14.34 -0.37
N SER A 184 -15.06 -14.56 -1.41
CA SER A 184 -14.77 -14.06 -2.76
C SER A 184 -14.57 -12.55 -2.79
N LYS A 185 -15.32 -11.80 -1.97
CA LYS A 185 -15.15 -10.35 -1.82
C LYS A 185 -13.75 -9.98 -1.32
N SER A 186 -13.26 -10.64 -0.27
CA SER A 186 -11.92 -10.38 0.28
C SER A 186 -10.84 -10.81 -0.72
N LEU A 187 -11.02 -11.98 -1.36
CA LEU A 187 -10.11 -12.46 -2.38
C LEU A 187 -10.01 -11.46 -3.55
N TYR A 188 -11.14 -10.91 -4.01
CA TYR A 188 -11.16 -9.87 -5.04
C TYR A 188 -10.35 -8.64 -4.63
N ILE A 189 -10.67 -8.04 -3.48
CA ILE A 189 -10.05 -6.76 -3.03
C ILE A 189 -8.53 -6.88 -2.93
N HIS A 190 -8.04 -7.98 -2.38
CA HIS A 190 -6.60 -8.19 -2.21
C HIS A 190 -5.90 -8.61 -3.50
N SER A 191 -6.58 -9.42 -4.33
CA SER A 191 -6.03 -9.87 -5.62
C SER A 191 -5.98 -8.73 -6.63
N GLU A 192 -7.01 -7.84 -6.68
CA GLU A 192 -7.04 -6.71 -7.61
C GLU A 192 -5.81 -5.81 -7.46
N LYS A 193 -5.45 -5.46 -6.22
CA LYS A 193 -4.30 -4.59 -5.94
C LYS A 193 -2.99 -5.23 -6.37
N LEU A 194 -2.78 -6.50 -6.02
CA LEU A 194 -1.53 -7.20 -6.27
C LEU A 194 -1.38 -7.62 -7.74
N ILE A 195 -2.39 -8.28 -8.30
CA ILE A 195 -2.41 -8.73 -9.70
C ILE A 195 -2.40 -7.54 -10.65
N GLY A 196 -3.20 -6.50 -10.34
CA GLY A 196 -3.21 -5.25 -11.09
C GLY A 196 -1.83 -4.59 -11.14
N ARG A 197 -1.01 -4.71 -10.07
CA ARG A 197 0.35 -4.19 -10.02
C ARG A 197 1.34 -5.11 -10.73
N MET A 198 1.31 -6.42 -10.46
CA MET A 198 2.20 -7.39 -11.09
C MET A 198 2.11 -7.37 -12.62
N TYR A 199 0.89 -7.28 -13.13
CA TYR A 199 0.62 -7.36 -14.57
C TYR A 199 0.23 -6.01 -15.19
N ARG A 200 0.50 -4.87 -14.52
CA ARG A 200 0.11 -3.53 -14.98
C ARG A 200 0.49 -3.22 -16.43
N HIS A 201 1.69 -3.64 -16.86
CA HIS A 201 2.17 -3.41 -18.21
C HIS A 201 1.31 -4.16 -19.25
N PHE A 202 0.98 -5.42 -18.98
CA PHE A 202 0.14 -6.24 -19.84
C PHE A 202 -1.30 -5.72 -19.88
N ILE A 203 -1.87 -5.34 -18.73
CA ILE A 203 -3.22 -4.81 -18.62
C ILE A 203 -3.33 -3.44 -19.30
N ALA A 204 -2.41 -2.52 -19.04
CA ALA A 204 -2.43 -1.18 -19.60
C ALA A 204 -2.23 -1.17 -21.12
N GLN A 205 -1.41 -2.10 -21.64
CA GLN A 205 -1.21 -2.31 -23.07
C GLN A 205 -2.34 -3.11 -23.73
N LYS A 206 -3.35 -3.57 -22.95
CA LYS A 206 -4.45 -4.42 -23.41
C LYS A 206 -3.98 -5.70 -24.10
N SER A 207 -2.80 -6.20 -23.75
CA SER A 207 -2.28 -7.48 -24.24
C SER A 207 -2.93 -8.67 -23.55
N ILE A 208 -3.45 -8.46 -22.33
CA ILE A 208 -4.24 -9.42 -21.58
C ILE A 208 -5.38 -8.71 -20.81
N ASN A 209 -6.53 -9.36 -20.72
CA ASN A 209 -7.64 -8.97 -19.87
C ASN A 209 -7.73 -9.94 -18.69
N VAL A 210 -7.56 -9.46 -17.48
CA VAL A 210 -7.75 -10.26 -16.27
C VAL A 210 -9.09 -9.89 -15.65
N ARG A 211 -9.97 -10.88 -15.51
CA ARG A 211 -11.33 -10.69 -15.03
C ARG A 211 -11.58 -11.50 -13.76
N PHE A 212 -12.22 -10.89 -12.79
CA PHE A 212 -12.72 -11.56 -11.61
C PHE A 212 -14.21 -11.85 -11.77
N LYS A 213 -14.61 -13.09 -11.52
CA LYS A 213 -16.01 -13.50 -11.43
C LYS A 213 -16.27 -14.21 -10.11
N SER A 214 -17.42 -13.98 -9.50
CA SER A 214 -17.87 -14.80 -8.37
C SER A 214 -19.32 -15.20 -8.52
N PHE A 215 -19.63 -16.39 -8.03
CA PHE A 215 -20.95 -16.99 -8.07
C PHE A 215 -21.26 -17.62 -6.72
N THR A 216 -22.53 -17.67 -6.37
CA THR A 216 -23.02 -18.46 -5.23
C THR A 216 -23.70 -19.71 -5.78
N ASN A 217 -23.27 -20.89 -5.32
CA ASN A 217 -23.82 -22.18 -5.73
C ASN A 217 -24.43 -22.93 -4.53
N ASP A 218 -25.63 -22.51 -4.10
CA ASP A 218 -26.40 -23.20 -3.04
C ASP A 218 -27.40 -24.20 -3.63
N VAL A 219 -28.18 -23.76 -4.63
CA VAL A 219 -29.18 -24.58 -5.36
C VAL A 219 -28.96 -24.44 -6.87
N THR A 220 -28.71 -23.21 -7.32
CA THR A 220 -28.38 -22.85 -8.70
C THR A 220 -27.21 -21.90 -8.70
N LEU A 221 -26.47 -21.85 -9.81
CA LEU A 221 -25.35 -20.93 -9.96
C LEU A 221 -25.85 -19.50 -10.15
N LEU A 222 -25.65 -18.65 -9.13
CA LEU A 222 -26.06 -17.24 -9.15
C LEU A 222 -24.81 -16.35 -9.23
N LYS A 223 -24.74 -15.53 -10.27
CA LYS A 223 -23.64 -14.57 -10.48
C LYS A 223 -23.71 -13.44 -9.47
N ASP A 224 -22.64 -13.25 -8.71
CA ASP A 224 -22.52 -12.18 -7.72
C ASP A 224 -21.67 -11.00 -8.23
N ARG A 225 -20.55 -11.28 -8.93
CA ARG A 225 -19.58 -10.25 -9.37
C ARG A 225 -19.01 -10.58 -10.75
N ASN A 226 -18.68 -9.53 -11.50
CA ASN A 226 -17.98 -9.63 -12.78
C ASN A 226 -17.22 -8.32 -13.05
N GLU A 227 -15.94 -8.28 -12.71
CA GLU A 227 -15.11 -7.08 -12.74
C GLU A 227 -13.83 -7.33 -13.53
N LEU A 228 -13.39 -6.36 -14.32
CA LEU A 228 -12.05 -6.37 -14.92
C LEU A 228 -11.04 -5.80 -13.92
N PHE A 229 -9.91 -6.44 -13.76
CA PHE A 229 -8.80 -5.88 -13.01
C PHE A 229 -8.19 -4.70 -13.75
N LYS A 230 -7.91 -3.64 -13.02
CA LYS A 230 -7.25 -2.45 -13.53
C LYS A 230 -5.77 -2.46 -13.22
N ALA A 231 -5.00 -1.78 -14.06
CA ALA A 231 -3.57 -1.58 -13.79
C ALA A 231 -3.38 -0.78 -12.49
N ASN A 232 -2.53 -1.29 -11.60
CA ASN A 232 -2.09 -0.60 -10.40
C ASN A 232 -0.63 -0.21 -10.58
N ASP A 233 -0.39 1.00 -11.07
CA ASP A 233 0.93 1.45 -11.52
C ASP A 233 1.65 2.28 -10.45
N PRO A 234 2.76 1.81 -9.86
CA PRO A 234 3.57 2.60 -8.92
C PRO A 234 4.17 3.87 -9.52
N LEU A 235 4.36 3.92 -10.84
CA LEU A 235 4.80 5.14 -11.53
C LEU A 235 3.64 6.10 -11.83
N PHE A 236 2.37 5.64 -11.77
CA PHE A 236 1.17 6.40 -12.11
C PHE A 236 1.22 7.09 -13.49
N LEU A 237 1.89 6.46 -14.46
CA LEU A 237 2.05 6.93 -15.83
C LEU A 237 1.01 6.35 -16.81
N TYR A 238 0.15 5.43 -16.33
CA TYR A 238 -0.99 4.92 -17.10
C TYR A 238 -2.28 5.69 -16.75
N LYS A 239 -3.20 5.78 -17.75
CA LYS A 239 -4.45 6.55 -17.60
C LYS A 239 -5.58 5.75 -16.99
N ASP A 240 -5.90 4.58 -17.48
CA ASP A 240 -6.98 3.73 -16.96
C ASP A 240 -6.43 2.77 -15.89
N THR A 241 -6.46 3.21 -14.64
CA THR A 241 -5.84 2.51 -13.50
C THR A 241 -6.83 2.38 -12.35
N VAL A 242 -6.38 1.80 -11.25
CA VAL A 242 -7.13 1.71 -9.98
C VAL A 242 -7.42 3.09 -9.34
N LEU A 243 -6.78 4.15 -9.81
CA LEU A 243 -7.04 5.50 -9.33
C LEU A 243 -8.47 5.93 -9.66
N PRO A 244 -9.11 6.69 -8.77
CA PRO A 244 -10.34 7.42 -9.12
C PRO A 244 -10.10 8.37 -10.30
N VAL A 245 -11.16 8.71 -11.01
CA VAL A 245 -11.07 9.69 -12.11
C VAL A 245 -10.50 11.00 -11.57
N LEU A 246 -9.46 11.51 -12.22
CA LEU A 246 -8.80 12.75 -11.81
C LEU A 246 -9.76 13.96 -11.90
N PRO A 247 -9.64 14.96 -11.01
CA PRO A 247 -10.58 16.06 -10.92
C PRO A 247 -10.44 17.07 -12.06
N GLY A 248 -11.51 17.82 -12.32
CA GLY A 248 -11.52 18.96 -13.23
C GLY A 248 -11.17 18.58 -14.67
N ASN A 249 -10.27 19.33 -15.28
CA ASN A 249 -9.84 19.15 -16.67
C ASN A 249 -8.80 18.02 -16.85
N TYR A 250 -8.40 17.34 -15.77
CA TYR A 250 -7.33 16.33 -15.79
C TYR A 250 -7.83 14.90 -15.97
N LYS A 251 -9.10 14.68 -16.28
CA LYS A 251 -9.74 13.35 -16.41
C LYS A 251 -9.00 12.38 -17.34
N ASN A 252 -8.34 12.92 -18.37
CA ASN A 252 -7.60 12.15 -19.39
C ASN A 252 -6.09 12.25 -19.26
N GLU A 253 -5.60 12.80 -18.14
CA GLU A 253 -4.18 12.91 -17.86
C GLU A 253 -3.68 11.73 -17.00
N THR A 254 -2.35 11.63 -16.85
CA THR A 254 -1.72 10.73 -15.90
C THR A 254 -1.55 11.42 -14.55
N PHE A 255 -1.63 10.69 -13.45
CA PHE A 255 -1.51 11.30 -12.12
C PHE A 255 -0.09 11.83 -11.85
N PHE A 256 0.91 11.08 -12.30
CA PHE A 256 2.30 11.51 -12.25
C PHE A 256 2.79 11.88 -13.65
N GLU A 257 3.92 12.57 -13.68
CA GLU A 257 4.69 12.90 -14.88
C GLU A 257 6.04 12.18 -14.83
N LYS A 258 6.51 11.72 -15.99
CA LYS A 258 7.83 11.12 -16.11
C LYS A 258 8.90 12.16 -15.85
N VAL A 259 9.96 11.79 -15.13
CA VAL A 259 11.11 12.67 -14.85
C VAL A 259 12.33 12.20 -15.62
N GLY A 260 12.78 13.05 -16.53
CA GLY A 260 13.95 12.79 -17.36
C GLY A 260 13.79 11.64 -18.36
N ASP A 261 14.88 11.24 -18.96
CA ASP A 261 14.96 10.05 -19.80
C ASP A 261 15.16 8.79 -18.97
N ASP A 262 14.90 7.62 -19.56
CA ASP A 262 15.18 6.34 -18.93
C ASP A 262 16.69 6.21 -18.70
N GLU A 263 17.10 5.91 -17.47
CA GLU A 263 18.49 5.64 -17.15
C GLU A 263 18.81 4.19 -17.51
N ILE A 264 19.82 4.01 -18.35
CA ILE A 264 20.19 2.70 -18.90
C ILE A 264 21.56 2.30 -18.34
N ILE A 265 21.63 1.10 -17.75
CA ILE A 265 22.85 0.48 -17.26
C ILE A 265 23.04 -0.83 -18.01
N ASP A 266 24.08 -0.89 -18.86
CA ASP A 266 24.47 -2.12 -19.52
C ASP A 266 25.35 -2.94 -18.56
N VAL A 267 24.91 -4.15 -18.25
CA VAL A 267 25.52 -5.07 -17.28
C VAL A 267 26.19 -6.22 -18.02
N GLU A 268 27.40 -6.55 -17.61
CA GLU A 268 28.12 -7.74 -18.06
C GLU A 268 28.43 -8.61 -16.84
N LEU A 269 27.78 -9.77 -16.75
CA LEU A 269 27.95 -10.72 -15.64
C LEU A 269 29.31 -11.40 -15.71
N GLU A 270 29.80 -11.91 -14.59
CA GLU A 270 31.02 -12.72 -14.54
C GLU A 270 30.97 -13.93 -15.47
N SER A 271 29.79 -14.47 -15.74
CA SER A 271 29.54 -15.53 -16.72
C SER A 271 29.70 -15.09 -18.18
N GLY A 272 29.99 -13.82 -18.44
CA GLY A 272 30.07 -13.23 -19.79
C GLY A 272 28.73 -12.93 -20.45
N LYS A 273 27.60 -13.21 -19.79
CA LYS A 273 26.28 -12.83 -20.26
C LYS A 273 26.09 -11.32 -20.14
N LYS A 274 25.45 -10.72 -21.14
CA LYS A 274 25.16 -9.27 -21.16
C LYS A 274 23.67 -9.03 -21.05
N GLY A 275 23.30 -8.09 -20.19
CA GLY A 275 21.93 -7.66 -19.99
C GLY A 275 21.85 -6.15 -19.83
N ARG A 276 20.64 -5.65 -19.78
CA ARG A 276 20.37 -4.22 -19.59
C ARG A 276 19.38 -4.03 -18.46
N VAL A 277 19.70 -3.08 -17.59
CA VAL A 277 18.79 -2.56 -16.57
C VAL A 277 18.32 -1.18 -17.01
N THR A 278 17.02 -0.96 -16.99
CA THR A 278 16.42 0.34 -17.29
C THR A 278 15.74 0.86 -16.04
N ILE A 279 16.04 2.08 -15.63
CA ILE A 279 15.45 2.72 -14.47
C ILE A 279 14.60 3.90 -14.92
N LYS A 280 13.36 3.94 -14.46
CA LYS A 280 12.41 5.01 -14.77
C LYS A 280 12.01 5.73 -13.48
N TYR A 281 11.85 7.04 -13.59
CA TYR A 281 11.44 7.90 -12.51
C TYR A 281 10.18 8.66 -12.87
N SER A 282 9.31 8.85 -11.88
CA SER A 282 8.14 9.71 -12.01
C SER A 282 7.91 10.50 -10.72
N GLN A 283 7.18 11.59 -10.84
CA GLN A 283 6.73 12.41 -9.72
C GLN A 283 5.30 12.84 -9.93
N VAL A 284 4.60 13.15 -8.85
CA VAL A 284 3.23 13.65 -8.94
C VAL A 284 3.17 14.92 -9.78
N ASN A 285 2.19 15.03 -10.67
CA ASN A 285 1.93 16.27 -11.38
C ASN A 285 1.44 17.33 -10.39
N LYS A 286 2.24 18.39 -10.20
CA LYS A 286 1.98 19.46 -9.21
C LYS A 286 0.62 20.14 -9.41
N LYS A 287 0.17 20.30 -10.67
CA LYS A 287 -1.11 20.93 -10.99
C LYS A 287 -2.27 20.05 -10.56
N ILE A 288 -2.18 18.75 -10.83
CA ILE A 288 -3.21 17.77 -10.42
C ILE A 288 -3.23 17.65 -8.89
N HIS A 289 -2.07 17.58 -8.24
CA HIS A 289 -1.96 17.56 -6.79
C HIS A 289 -2.63 18.78 -6.16
N GLN A 290 -2.39 19.99 -6.69
CA GLN A 290 -3.04 21.22 -6.24
C GLN A 290 -4.56 21.21 -6.49
N GLU A 291 -5.00 20.65 -7.62
CA GLU A 291 -6.44 20.56 -7.92
C GLU A 291 -7.17 19.59 -6.97
N ILE A 292 -6.54 18.45 -6.63
CA ILE A 292 -7.04 17.54 -5.61
C ILE A 292 -7.11 18.27 -4.25
N LEU A 293 -6.07 19.02 -3.89
CA LEU A 293 -6.03 19.80 -2.67
C LEU A 293 -7.18 20.83 -2.62
N ARG A 294 -7.44 21.54 -3.71
CA ARG A 294 -8.53 22.53 -3.80
C ARG A 294 -9.92 21.90 -3.64
N ASN A 295 -10.10 20.68 -4.15
CA ASN A 295 -11.37 19.97 -4.14
C ASN A 295 -11.56 19.08 -2.91
N SER A 296 -10.59 19.04 -2.00
CA SER A 296 -10.60 18.21 -0.81
C SER A 296 -10.70 19.03 0.47
N SER A 297 -11.40 18.52 1.46
CA SER A 297 -11.45 19.08 2.82
C SER A 297 -10.36 18.49 3.74
N VAL A 298 -9.52 17.59 3.23
CA VAL A 298 -8.45 16.90 3.97
C VAL A 298 -7.16 16.96 3.18
N ASP A 299 -6.05 16.67 3.84
CA ASP A 299 -4.74 16.55 3.18
C ASP A 299 -4.81 15.60 2.00
N VAL A 300 -4.10 15.92 0.90
CA VAL A 300 -4.07 15.08 -0.31
C VAL A 300 -3.66 13.65 0.03
N GLY A 301 -2.74 13.45 0.98
CA GLY A 301 -2.33 12.13 1.46
C GLY A 301 -3.43 11.30 2.14
N ARG A 302 -4.51 11.93 2.62
CA ARG A 302 -5.67 11.27 3.22
C ARG A 302 -6.80 10.98 2.24
N THR A 303 -6.74 11.54 1.04
CA THR A 303 -7.67 11.24 -0.04
C THR A 303 -7.48 9.82 -0.57
N SER A 304 -8.40 9.33 -1.40
CA SER A 304 -8.23 8.05 -2.11
C SER A 304 -6.96 8.02 -2.97
N TYR A 305 -6.61 9.13 -3.61
CA TYR A 305 -5.36 9.26 -4.40
C TYR A 305 -4.13 9.07 -3.53
N GLY A 306 -4.06 9.77 -2.39
CA GLY A 306 -2.92 9.70 -1.48
C GLY A 306 -2.79 8.35 -0.76
N LYS A 307 -3.89 7.64 -0.52
CA LYS A 307 -3.87 6.28 0.04
C LYS A 307 -3.33 5.27 -0.97
N ILE A 308 -3.80 5.33 -2.23
CA ILE A 308 -3.30 4.46 -3.30
C ILE A 308 -1.82 4.76 -3.58
N ALA A 309 -1.41 6.03 -3.58
CA ALA A 309 -0.01 6.42 -3.73
C ALA A 309 0.86 5.86 -2.58
N ALA A 310 0.37 5.88 -1.34
CA ALA A 310 1.09 5.30 -0.20
C ALA A 310 1.22 3.77 -0.27
N GLU A 311 0.22 3.07 -0.79
CA GLU A 311 0.26 1.62 -1.01
C GLU A 311 1.27 1.21 -2.11
N ASN A 312 1.61 2.12 -3.01
CA ASN A 312 2.56 1.93 -4.12
C ASN A 312 3.90 2.65 -3.88
N ASN A 313 4.15 3.13 -2.66
CA ASN A 313 5.41 3.78 -2.32
C ASN A 313 6.56 2.78 -2.24
N GLY A 314 7.59 2.98 -3.06
CA GLY A 314 8.76 2.10 -3.13
C GLY A 314 9.37 2.04 -4.53
N VAL A 315 10.35 1.16 -4.69
CA VAL A 315 10.96 0.85 -5.98
C VAL A 315 10.36 -0.44 -6.53
N SER A 316 9.70 -0.34 -7.68
CA SER A 316 9.10 -1.49 -8.37
C SER A 316 10.16 -2.21 -9.21
N ILE A 317 10.36 -3.50 -8.95
CA ILE A 317 11.33 -4.35 -9.64
C ILE A 317 10.60 -5.25 -10.63
N VAL A 318 10.84 -5.03 -11.91
CA VAL A 318 10.12 -5.63 -13.04
C VAL A 318 11.03 -6.52 -13.88
N ARG A 319 10.61 -7.75 -14.09
CA ARG A 319 11.26 -8.74 -14.95
C ARG A 319 10.35 -9.08 -16.13
N SER A 320 10.77 -8.82 -17.35
CA SER A 320 9.95 -9.11 -18.54
C SER A 320 8.51 -8.57 -18.45
N ASN A 321 8.34 -7.32 -18.05
CA ASN A 321 7.05 -6.64 -17.84
C ASN A 321 6.19 -7.17 -16.67
N ARG A 322 6.68 -8.15 -15.88
CA ARG A 322 6.04 -8.64 -14.66
C ARG A 322 6.76 -8.08 -13.44
N GLU A 323 6.03 -7.44 -12.53
CA GLU A 323 6.63 -7.03 -11.25
C GLU A 323 6.94 -8.25 -10.38
N ILE A 324 8.18 -8.33 -9.90
CA ILE A 324 8.62 -9.33 -8.94
C ILE A 324 8.38 -8.83 -7.51
N LYS A 325 8.78 -7.59 -7.24
CA LYS A 325 8.74 -7.00 -5.90
C LYS A 325 8.58 -5.49 -5.97
N LEU A 326 7.80 -4.95 -5.05
CA LEU A 326 7.87 -3.54 -4.67
C LEU A 326 8.67 -3.48 -3.37
N THR A 327 9.86 -2.87 -3.41
CA THR A 327 10.74 -2.78 -2.25
C THR A 327 10.73 -1.38 -1.65
N ASP A 328 10.79 -1.31 -0.33
CA ASP A 328 10.80 -0.09 0.47
C ASP A 328 12.18 0.33 0.98
N ILE A 329 13.24 -0.39 0.58
CA ILE A 329 14.62 -0.16 1.07
C ILE A 329 15.14 1.27 0.83
N PHE A 330 14.55 2.00 -0.10
CA PHE A 330 14.87 3.40 -0.38
C PHE A 330 13.91 4.40 0.27
N ASN A 331 12.85 3.93 0.94
CA ASN A 331 11.85 4.82 1.50
C ASN A 331 12.43 5.57 2.70
N SER A 332 12.08 6.85 2.80
CA SER A 332 12.37 7.67 3.96
C SER A 332 11.15 7.75 4.89
N SER A 333 11.34 8.32 6.07
CA SER A 333 10.23 8.65 6.98
C SER A 333 9.36 9.80 6.47
N ASP A 334 9.75 10.48 5.39
CA ASP A 334 9.00 11.60 4.84
C ASP A 334 7.75 11.11 4.10
N PRO A 335 6.54 11.51 4.52
CA PRO A 335 5.29 11.09 3.86
C PRO A 335 5.16 11.59 2.42
N ARG A 336 6.06 12.48 1.95
CA ARG A 336 6.10 12.95 0.57
C ARG A 336 6.74 11.96 -0.39
N ASP A 337 7.43 10.94 0.09
CA ASP A 337 7.99 9.87 -0.75
C ASP A 337 6.91 9.16 -1.58
N ARG A 338 5.66 9.10 -1.09
CA ARG A 338 4.52 8.57 -1.86
C ARG A 338 4.23 9.30 -3.18
N TRP A 339 4.77 10.51 -3.35
CA TRP A 339 4.62 11.32 -4.55
C TRP A 339 5.72 11.11 -5.58
N LEU A 340 6.53 10.09 -5.36
CA LEU A 340 7.61 9.64 -6.24
C LEU A 340 7.33 8.20 -6.69
N GLY A 341 7.71 7.89 -7.93
CA GLY A 341 7.66 6.53 -8.46
C GLY A 341 9.01 6.15 -9.06
N VAL A 342 9.45 4.93 -8.79
CA VAL A 342 10.69 4.37 -9.37
C VAL A 342 10.41 2.94 -9.85
N GLU A 343 10.81 2.64 -11.07
CA GLU A 343 10.75 1.30 -11.67
C GLU A 343 12.11 0.89 -12.19
N ILE A 344 12.54 -0.31 -11.83
CA ILE A 344 13.69 -1.00 -12.43
C ILE A 344 13.15 -2.10 -13.31
N SER A 345 13.57 -2.16 -14.56
CA SER A 345 13.20 -3.25 -15.47
C SER A 345 14.41 -3.95 -16.05
N PHE A 346 14.36 -5.28 -16.13
CA PHE A 346 15.42 -6.12 -16.68
C PHE A 346 14.87 -7.39 -17.35
N SER A 347 15.73 -8.04 -18.14
CA SER A 347 15.43 -9.31 -18.81
C SER A 347 15.87 -10.51 -17.96
N PRO A 348 15.36 -11.73 -18.23
CA PRO A 348 15.71 -12.96 -17.50
C PRO A 348 17.19 -13.31 -17.46
N VAL A 349 17.99 -12.75 -18.36
CA VAL A 349 19.45 -12.92 -18.38
C VAL A 349 20.09 -12.45 -17.07
N LEU A 350 19.47 -11.47 -16.37
CA LEU A 350 19.96 -10.90 -15.13
C LEU A 350 19.29 -11.51 -13.87
N ASP A 351 18.55 -12.62 -13.99
CA ASP A 351 17.91 -13.28 -12.85
C ASP A 351 18.89 -13.62 -11.73
N GLU A 352 20.08 -14.06 -12.10
CA GLU A 352 21.16 -14.46 -11.18
C GLU A 352 21.70 -13.23 -10.42
N LEU A 353 21.93 -12.13 -11.12
CA LEU A 353 22.37 -10.87 -10.52
C LEU A 353 21.39 -10.38 -9.45
N PHE A 354 20.09 -10.35 -9.78
CA PHE A 354 19.07 -9.90 -8.84
C PHE A 354 18.69 -10.95 -7.80
N GLY A 355 19.10 -12.22 -7.98
CA GLY A 355 18.70 -13.32 -7.11
C GLY A 355 17.19 -13.57 -7.16
N VAL A 356 16.62 -13.65 -8.37
CA VAL A 356 15.18 -13.91 -8.55
C VAL A 356 14.84 -15.28 -8.04
N THR A 357 13.93 -15.38 -7.07
CA THR A 357 13.49 -16.64 -6.50
C THR A 357 12.64 -17.45 -7.48
N PHE A 358 12.59 -18.79 -7.31
CA PHE A 358 11.87 -19.68 -8.22
C PHE A 358 10.36 -19.39 -8.28
N ASP A 359 9.79 -18.91 -7.18
CA ASP A 359 8.40 -18.51 -7.04
C ASP A 359 8.15 -17.04 -7.48
N LYS A 360 9.19 -16.35 -7.96
CA LYS A 360 9.14 -14.96 -8.46
C LYS A 360 8.51 -13.99 -7.45
N GLN A 361 8.73 -14.20 -6.15
CA GLN A 361 8.20 -13.35 -5.10
C GLN A 361 9.27 -12.46 -4.45
N ASP A 362 10.54 -12.68 -4.78
CA ASP A 362 11.64 -11.90 -4.22
C ASP A 362 12.84 -11.77 -5.17
N VAL A 363 13.69 -10.79 -4.87
CA VAL A 363 14.99 -10.51 -5.47
C VAL A 363 16.00 -10.40 -4.32
N VAL A 364 16.56 -11.54 -3.93
CA VAL A 364 17.33 -11.66 -2.66
C VAL A 364 18.66 -10.94 -2.68
N ASN A 365 19.24 -10.68 -3.86
CA ASN A 365 20.53 -10.00 -4.00
C ASN A 365 20.37 -8.47 -4.13
N PHE A 366 19.12 -7.96 -4.23
CA PHE A 366 18.90 -6.53 -4.40
C PHE A 366 18.78 -5.84 -3.05
N GLU A 367 19.92 -5.35 -2.56
CA GLU A 367 20.09 -4.67 -1.27
C GLU A 367 20.90 -3.38 -1.43
N LEU A 368 20.83 -2.51 -0.42
CA LEU A 368 21.69 -1.32 -0.38
C LEU A 368 23.10 -1.73 -0.02
N ILE A 369 24.03 -1.46 -0.91
CA ILE A 369 25.45 -1.71 -0.70
C ILE A 369 26.13 -0.41 -0.28
N GLU A 370 26.84 -0.45 0.85
CA GLU A 370 27.69 0.64 1.32
C GLU A 370 29.14 0.34 0.97
N LEU A 371 29.77 1.21 0.18
CA LEU A 371 31.14 1.01 -0.31
C LEU A 371 32.16 0.89 0.81
N SER A 372 31.94 1.59 1.94
CA SER A 372 32.78 1.51 3.14
C SER A 372 32.76 0.11 3.78
N VAL A 373 31.58 -0.53 3.82
CA VAL A 373 31.43 -1.89 4.37
C VAL A 373 32.07 -2.92 3.44
N GLU A 374 31.92 -2.77 2.12
CA GLU A 374 32.59 -3.65 1.15
C GLU A 374 34.12 -3.52 1.25
N ALA A 375 34.64 -2.28 1.40
CA ALA A 375 36.06 -2.02 1.57
C ALA A 375 36.61 -2.66 2.84
N GLU A 376 35.89 -2.54 3.96
CA GLU A 376 36.29 -3.17 5.24
C GLU A 376 36.30 -4.70 5.14
N ASN A 377 35.29 -5.30 4.47
CA ASN A 377 35.26 -6.75 4.23
C ASN A 377 36.45 -7.27 3.41
N ASP A 378 36.97 -6.44 2.48
CA ASP A 378 38.14 -6.75 1.65
C ASP A 378 39.46 -6.30 2.30
N GLY A 379 39.42 -5.82 3.56
CA GLY A 379 40.61 -5.51 4.36
C GLY A 379 41.16 -4.10 4.13
N TYR A 380 40.40 -3.20 3.52
CA TYR A 380 40.72 -1.79 3.38
C TYR A 380 40.18 -0.99 4.57
N ASP A 381 40.90 0.05 5.00
CA ASP A 381 40.45 0.96 6.04
C ASP A 381 39.49 1.99 5.44
N PRO A 382 38.19 1.99 5.82
CA PRO A 382 37.22 2.93 5.28
C PRO A 382 37.42 4.38 5.74
N GLU A 383 38.24 4.64 6.79
CA GLU A 383 38.60 5.98 7.21
C GLU A 383 39.80 6.54 6.42
N ASP A 384 40.61 5.68 5.80
CA ASP A 384 41.72 6.08 4.95
C ASP A 384 41.24 6.40 3.52
N LYS A 385 41.28 7.69 3.17
CA LYS A 385 40.87 8.19 1.85
C LYS A 385 41.68 7.61 0.69
N SER A 386 42.92 7.23 0.89
CA SER A 386 43.76 6.62 -0.16
C SER A 386 43.34 5.20 -0.42
N GLN A 387 43.21 4.39 0.65
CA GLN A 387 42.72 3.02 0.54
C GLN A 387 41.30 2.95 -0.04
N MET A 388 40.42 3.87 0.33
CA MET A 388 39.08 3.94 -0.25
C MET A 388 39.07 4.26 -1.74
N ARG A 389 40.02 5.07 -2.23
CA ARG A 389 40.16 5.30 -3.68
C ARG A 389 40.67 4.06 -4.39
N ASP A 390 41.70 3.42 -3.85
CA ASP A 390 42.28 2.19 -4.42
C ASP A 390 41.21 1.08 -4.47
N PHE A 391 40.42 0.93 -3.40
CA PHE A 391 39.29 0.00 -3.36
C PHE A 391 38.21 0.36 -4.41
N ASP A 392 37.77 1.60 -4.51
CA ASP A 392 36.76 2.02 -5.48
C ASP A 392 37.21 1.76 -6.93
N GLU A 393 38.51 1.98 -7.24
CA GLU A 393 39.06 1.67 -8.56
C GLU A 393 39.08 0.16 -8.82
N LEU A 394 39.49 -0.64 -7.82
CA LEU A 394 39.51 -2.10 -7.92
C LEU A 394 38.09 -2.66 -8.09
N PHE A 395 37.13 -2.19 -7.29
CA PHE A 395 35.73 -2.60 -7.32
C PHE A 395 35.08 -2.32 -8.68
N LYS A 396 35.41 -1.16 -9.29
CA LYS A 396 34.98 -0.80 -10.65
C LYS A 396 35.63 -1.69 -11.73
N GLN A 397 36.88 -2.09 -11.53
CA GLN A 397 37.59 -2.94 -12.50
C GLN A 397 37.11 -4.39 -12.47
N GLN A 398 36.78 -4.91 -11.28
CA GLN A 398 36.30 -6.28 -11.10
C GLN A 398 34.95 -6.52 -11.78
N LYS A 399 34.07 -5.52 -11.82
CA LYS A 399 32.72 -5.64 -12.38
C LYS A 399 31.95 -6.85 -11.86
N SER A 400 32.13 -7.16 -10.58
CA SER A 400 31.43 -8.26 -9.90
C SER A 400 29.91 -8.02 -9.87
N ASP A 401 29.13 -9.03 -9.55
CA ASP A 401 27.68 -8.89 -9.38
C ASP A 401 27.35 -7.86 -8.28
N ARG A 402 28.14 -7.79 -7.20
CA ARG A 402 27.97 -6.77 -6.16
C ARG A 402 28.25 -5.35 -6.66
N TYR A 403 29.25 -5.17 -7.54
CA TYR A 403 29.50 -3.88 -8.18
C TYR A 403 28.30 -3.41 -9.01
N TRP A 404 27.65 -4.31 -9.74
CA TRP A 404 26.47 -3.95 -10.53
C TRP A 404 25.27 -3.58 -9.65
N ILE A 405 25.01 -4.32 -8.58
CA ILE A 405 23.95 -3.98 -7.61
C ILE A 405 24.25 -2.62 -6.95
N TYR A 406 25.50 -2.37 -6.53
CA TYR A 406 25.93 -1.06 -6.03
C TYR A 406 25.68 0.06 -7.04
N THR A 407 26.07 -0.14 -8.29
CA THR A 407 25.89 0.87 -9.35
C THR A 407 24.41 1.22 -9.54
N ILE A 408 23.54 0.21 -9.61
CA ILE A 408 22.08 0.39 -9.76
C ILE A 408 21.49 1.11 -8.53
N THR A 409 21.81 0.64 -7.34
CA THR A 409 21.24 1.19 -6.10
C THR A 409 21.74 2.59 -5.82
N ASN A 410 22.99 2.90 -6.15
CA ASN A 410 23.57 4.24 -6.00
C ASN A 410 22.95 5.25 -7.00
N ALA A 411 22.70 4.82 -8.24
CA ALA A 411 21.98 5.62 -9.24
C ALA A 411 20.59 6.02 -8.73
N ILE A 412 19.84 5.05 -8.18
CA ILE A 412 18.51 5.31 -7.58
C ILE A 412 18.62 6.26 -6.39
N LYS A 413 19.54 6.02 -5.45
CA LYS A 413 19.75 6.87 -4.26
C LYS A 413 20.04 8.31 -4.63
N LYS A 414 20.91 8.52 -5.63
CA LYS A 414 21.27 9.85 -6.15
C LYS A 414 20.04 10.57 -6.75
N ASN A 415 19.30 9.89 -7.62
CA ASN A 415 18.13 10.48 -8.26
C ASN A 415 16.99 10.74 -7.29
N LEU A 416 16.73 9.84 -6.34
CA LEU A 416 15.73 10.05 -5.28
C LEU A 416 16.05 11.28 -4.42
N THR A 417 17.33 11.55 -4.16
CA THR A 417 17.74 12.76 -3.43
C THR A 417 17.32 14.04 -4.15
N VAL A 418 17.50 14.08 -5.48
CA VAL A 418 17.07 15.21 -6.32
C VAL A 418 15.54 15.31 -6.36
N LEU A 419 14.85 14.19 -6.57
CA LEU A 419 13.39 14.16 -6.64
C LEU A 419 12.72 14.58 -5.32
N ARG A 420 13.26 14.13 -4.18
CA ARG A 420 12.80 14.56 -2.85
C ARG A 420 12.93 16.07 -2.65
N ALA A 421 13.99 16.70 -3.19
CA ALA A 421 14.11 18.15 -3.15
C ALA A 421 12.97 18.85 -3.92
N HIS A 422 12.55 18.29 -5.07
CA HIS A 422 11.42 18.81 -5.84
C HIS A 422 10.08 18.65 -5.11
N THR A 423 9.87 17.56 -4.37
CA THR A 423 8.62 17.34 -3.63
C THR A 423 8.51 18.19 -2.37
N LYS A 424 9.62 18.77 -1.85
CA LYS A 424 9.59 19.67 -0.69
C LYS A 424 8.68 20.90 -0.89
N SER A 425 8.49 21.32 -2.13
CA SER A 425 7.61 22.45 -2.49
C SER A 425 6.12 22.07 -2.58
N LEU A 426 5.76 20.78 -2.44
CA LEU A 426 4.37 20.36 -2.48
C LEU A 426 3.67 20.77 -1.18
N LYS A 427 2.56 21.51 -1.33
CA LYS A 427 1.68 21.81 -0.22
C LYS A 427 0.87 20.58 0.14
N ILE A 428 1.19 19.96 1.28
CA ILE A 428 0.55 18.72 1.74
C ILE A 428 -0.78 19.02 2.42
N CYS A 429 -0.84 20.15 3.15
CA CYS A 429 -2.01 20.59 3.89
C CYS A 429 -2.85 21.55 3.05
N VAL A 430 -4.15 21.52 3.27
CA VAL A 430 -5.03 22.61 2.86
C VAL A 430 -4.60 23.83 3.64
N GLU A 431 -3.74 24.68 3.07
CA GLU A 431 -3.57 26.03 3.60
C GLU A 431 -4.96 26.65 3.63
N ASN A 432 -5.31 27.16 4.82
CA ASN A 432 -6.60 27.78 5.07
C ASN A 432 -7.23 28.33 3.80
N ARG A 433 -8.37 27.80 3.39
CA ARG A 433 -9.28 28.51 2.50
C ARG A 433 -9.85 29.70 3.27
N ILE A 434 -8.96 30.60 3.64
CA ILE A 434 -9.36 31.91 4.12
C ILE A 434 -9.83 32.61 2.86
N SER A 435 -11.16 32.70 2.72
CA SER A 435 -11.74 33.75 1.92
C SER A 435 -11.04 35.05 2.33
N ASN A 436 -10.57 35.84 1.37
CA ASN A 436 -10.16 37.22 1.57
C ASN A 436 -11.36 38.02 2.09
N SER A 437 -11.69 37.87 3.35
CA SER A 437 -12.55 38.75 4.11
C SER A 437 -11.69 39.27 5.24
N ASP A 438 -11.48 40.60 5.26
CA ASP A 438 -10.79 41.35 6.27
C ASP A 438 -11.48 41.18 7.64
N GLY A 439 -11.09 40.12 8.42
CA GLY A 439 -11.61 39.86 9.77
C GLY A 439 -10.94 38.63 10.41
N PRO A 440 -11.00 38.47 11.77
CA PRO A 440 -10.40 37.35 12.46
C PRO A 440 -11.01 36.02 11.99
N THR A 441 -10.16 35.11 11.54
CA THR A 441 -10.54 33.83 10.98
C THR A 441 -10.14 32.69 11.89
N LEU A 442 -10.87 31.54 11.81
CA LEU A 442 -10.48 30.33 12.55
C LEU A 442 -9.17 29.73 12.01
N SER A 443 -8.27 29.35 12.89
CA SER A 443 -7.07 28.59 12.53
C SER A 443 -7.42 27.17 12.05
N TYR A 444 -6.48 26.51 11.36
CA TYR A 444 -6.70 25.13 10.91
C TYR A 444 -6.98 24.19 12.08
N ALA A 445 -6.29 24.35 13.19
CA ALA A 445 -6.51 23.55 14.40
C ALA A 445 -7.93 23.73 14.97
N GLU A 446 -8.46 24.95 14.97
CA GLU A 446 -9.82 25.28 15.42
C GLU A 446 -10.88 24.65 14.49
N ILE A 447 -10.66 24.70 13.17
CA ILE A 447 -11.54 24.03 12.18
C ILE A 447 -11.56 22.50 12.38
N VAL A 448 -10.41 21.91 12.66
CA VAL A 448 -10.31 20.46 12.95
C VAL A 448 -11.02 20.14 14.26
N ALA A 449 -10.83 20.95 15.30
CA ALA A 449 -11.50 20.78 16.59
C ALA A 449 -13.02 20.82 16.46
N LYS A 450 -13.57 21.77 15.70
CA LYS A 450 -14.99 21.86 15.35
C LYS A 450 -15.49 20.54 14.72
N LYS A 451 -14.81 20.05 13.68
CA LYS A 451 -15.19 18.79 13.00
C LYS A 451 -15.16 17.57 13.94
N VAL A 452 -14.20 17.54 14.87
CA VAL A 452 -14.12 16.48 15.89
C VAL A 452 -15.28 16.58 16.88
N ALA A 453 -15.67 17.79 17.28
CA ALA A 453 -16.84 18.03 18.13
C ALA A 453 -18.14 17.58 17.44
N GLU A 454 -18.35 17.96 16.18
CA GLU A 454 -19.50 17.51 15.36
C GLU A 454 -19.57 15.97 15.28
N LYS A 455 -18.45 15.30 15.08
CA LYS A 455 -18.39 13.84 15.04
C LYS A 455 -18.76 13.21 16.39
N ARG A 456 -18.20 13.72 17.51
CA ARG A 456 -18.52 13.22 18.87
C ARG A 456 -20.02 13.34 19.17
N ILE A 457 -20.62 14.46 18.80
CA ILE A 457 -22.06 14.70 18.97
C ILE A 457 -22.87 13.70 18.14
N GLY A 458 -22.48 13.46 16.88
CA GLY A 458 -23.12 12.46 16.01
C GLY A 458 -22.99 11.04 16.57
N GLU A 459 -21.91 10.72 17.26
CA GLU A 459 -21.66 9.44 17.95
C GLU A 459 -22.31 9.35 19.34
N LYS A 460 -23.06 10.38 19.79
CA LYS A 460 -23.69 10.51 21.12
C LYS A 460 -22.67 10.45 22.27
N ARG A 461 -21.51 11.06 22.09
CA ARG A 461 -20.43 11.18 23.08
C ARG A 461 -19.95 12.62 23.23
N PRO A 462 -20.84 13.63 23.40
CA PRO A 462 -20.44 15.01 23.57
C PRO A 462 -19.70 15.21 24.89
N THR A 463 -18.76 16.19 24.91
CA THR A 463 -18.14 16.67 26.15
C THR A 463 -19.06 17.68 26.87
N ASP A 464 -18.70 18.05 28.10
CA ASP A 464 -19.43 19.07 28.86
C ASP A 464 -19.50 20.39 28.09
N SER A 465 -18.40 20.82 27.48
CA SER A 465 -18.36 22.03 26.64
C SER A 465 -19.18 21.91 25.36
N ASP A 466 -19.18 20.72 24.70
CA ASP A 466 -20.02 20.48 23.53
C ASP A 466 -21.53 20.64 23.86
N ILE A 467 -21.94 20.15 25.05
CA ILE A 467 -23.30 20.26 25.55
C ILE A 467 -23.65 21.71 25.89
N ALA A 468 -22.79 22.39 26.65
CA ALA A 468 -22.99 23.78 27.06
C ALA A 468 -23.01 24.76 25.88
N PHE A 469 -22.15 24.55 24.88
CA PHE A 469 -22.11 25.37 23.68
C PHE A 469 -23.41 25.29 22.85
N ARG A 470 -24.09 24.17 22.87
CA ARG A 470 -25.34 23.93 22.11
C ARG A 470 -26.60 24.06 22.96
N ASN A 471 -26.49 24.52 24.20
CA ASN A 471 -27.64 24.74 25.05
C ASN A 471 -28.56 25.83 24.44
N PRO A 472 -29.81 25.52 24.04
CA PRO A 472 -30.70 26.46 23.40
C PRO A 472 -31.20 27.58 24.35
N GLU A 473 -31.02 27.43 25.65
CA GLU A 473 -31.41 28.43 26.65
C GLU A 473 -30.41 29.61 26.73
N ILE A 474 -29.20 29.46 26.15
CA ILE A 474 -28.19 30.51 26.12
C ILE A 474 -28.18 31.15 24.75
N SER A 475 -28.48 32.45 24.66
CA SER A 475 -28.43 33.18 23.38
C SER A 475 -26.99 33.38 22.88
N ASN A 476 -26.82 33.62 21.58
CA ASN A 476 -25.51 33.87 21.00
C ASN A 476 -24.87 35.15 21.57
N GLU A 477 -25.69 36.19 21.87
CA GLU A 477 -25.18 37.43 22.48
C GLU A 477 -24.60 37.16 23.89
N VAL A 478 -25.22 36.27 24.68
CA VAL A 478 -24.72 35.88 26.00
C VAL A 478 -23.40 35.12 25.87
N ARG A 479 -23.30 34.21 24.88
CA ARG A 479 -22.06 33.47 24.62
C ARG A 479 -20.94 34.42 24.16
N GLU A 480 -21.23 35.32 23.20
CA GLU A 480 -20.27 36.31 22.73
C GLU A 480 -19.76 37.17 23.88
N HIS A 481 -20.66 37.64 24.74
CA HIS A 481 -20.27 38.44 25.89
C HIS A 481 -19.44 37.67 26.91
N ALA A 482 -19.76 36.41 27.20
CA ALA A 482 -18.99 35.58 28.12
C ALA A 482 -17.58 35.30 27.59
N VAL A 483 -17.44 34.94 26.32
CA VAL A 483 -16.15 34.67 25.68
C VAL A 483 -15.31 35.97 25.55
N SER A 484 -15.88 37.08 25.12
CA SER A 484 -15.16 38.34 25.03
C SER A 484 -14.69 38.84 26.40
N THR A 485 -15.52 38.73 27.46
CA THR A 485 -15.15 39.11 28.82
C THR A 485 -13.99 38.23 29.36
N ALA A 486 -13.99 36.91 29.04
CA ALA A 486 -12.89 36.03 29.43
C ALA A 486 -11.59 36.45 28.76
N LEU A 487 -11.61 36.70 27.44
CA LEU A 487 -10.43 37.15 26.70
C LEU A 487 -9.92 38.52 27.16
N GLU A 488 -10.82 39.47 27.51
CA GLU A 488 -10.46 40.76 28.11
C GLU A 488 -9.79 40.58 29.47
N ASN A 489 -10.33 39.71 30.32
CA ASN A 489 -9.77 39.39 31.64
C ASN A 489 -8.38 38.77 31.56
N ASP A 490 -8.11 38.02 30.50
CA ASP A 490 -6.81 37.43 30.19
C ASP A 490 -5.83 38.43 29.55
N GLY A 491 -6.27 39.71 29.33
CA GLY A 491 -5.43 40.82 28.89
C GLY A 491 -5.52 41.16 27.40
N MET A 492 -6.50 40.65 26.67
CA MET A 492 -6.74 41.03 25.28
C MET A 492 -7.44 42.38 25.15
N ASP A 493 -7.20 43.09 24.05
CA ASP A 493 -7.93 44.32 23.73
C ASP A 493 -9.43 44.02 23.56
N LYS A 494 -10.26 44.96 24.02
CA LYS A 494 -11.72 44.76 24.05
C LYS A 494 -12.36 44.56 22.67
N GLU A 495 -11.91 45.32 21.66
CA GLU A 495 -12.46 45.18 20.29
C GLU A 495 -11.99 43.87 19.66
N GLU A 496 -10.73 43.51 19.86
CA GLU A 496 -10.16 42.22 19.40
C GLU A 496 -10.86 41.04 20.05
N ALA A 497 -11.08 41.09 21.36
CA ALA A 497 -11.79 40.05 22.12
C ALA A 497 -13.23 39.86 21.61
N LYS A 498 -13.92 40.95 21.28
CA LYS A 498 -15.27 40.93 20.72
C LYS A 498 -15.31 40.35 19.32
N GLU A 499 -14.39 40.75 18.44
CA GLU A 499 -14.29 40.22 17.08
C GLU A 499 -14.02 38.71 17.07
N ILE A 500 -13.16 38.24 17.96
CA ILE A 500 -12.86 36.82 18.14
C ILE A 500 -14.12 36.05 18.62
N ALA A 501 -14.80 36.56 19.63
CA ALA A 501 -16.02 35.95 20.15
C ALA A 501 -17.10 35.83 19.06
N GLN A 502 -17.34 36.90 18.31
CA GLN A 502 -18.27 36.88 17.16
C GLN A 502 -17.86 35.88 16.10
N THR A 503 -16.58 35.80 15.78
CA THR A 503 -16.06 34.85 14.79
C THR A 503 -16.28 33.39 15.22
N LEU A 504 -16.06 33.07 16.50
CA LEU A 504 -16.29 31.73 17.03
C LEU A 504 -17.77 31.33 16.94
N ILE A 505 -18.66 32.18 17.43
CA ILE A 505 -20.08 31.89 17.48
C ILE A 505 -20.68 31.83 16.09
N SER A 506 -20.35 32.78 15.18
CA SER A 506 -20.84 32.77 13.79
C SER A 506 -20.37 31.56 12.99
N ASN A 507 -19.22 30.97 13.34
CA ASN A 507 -18.69 29.77 12.72
C ASN A 507 -19.08 28.46 13.44
N ASP A 508 -19.93 28.50 14.46
CA ASP A 508 -20.32 27.34 15.29
C ASP A 508 -19.08 26.54 15.77
N CYS A 509 -18.08 27.27 16.28
CA CYS A 509 -16.81 26.71 16.78
C CYS A 509 -16.68 26.95 18.29
N ASN A 510 -16.52 25.86 19.04
CA ASN A 510 -16.42 25.91 20.50
C ASN A 510 -14.98 25.80 21.02
N VAL A 511 -13.98 26.02 20.17
CA VAL A 511 -12.56 26.01 20.58
C VAL A 511 -11.85 27.21 20.01
N LYS A 512 -11.08 27.92 20.87
CA LYS A 512 -10.20 29.03 20.49
C LYS A 512 -8.79 28.79 21.00
N PHE A 513 -7.80 29.13 20.18
CA PHE A 513 -6.40 29.15 20.56
C PHE A 513 -5.91 30.60 20.55
N VAL A 514 -5.33 31.04 21.66
CA VAL A 514 -4.79 32.42 21.82
C VAL A 514 -3.37 32.38 22.36
N GLU A 515 -2.60 33.40 22.08
CA GLU A 515 -1.22 33.60 22.54
C GLU A 515 -1.19 34.79 23.46
N GLN A 516 -0.99 34.58 24.79
CA GLN A 516 -1.05 35.61 25.79
C GLN A 516 -0.06 35.40 26.94
N PRO A 517 0.38 36.42 27.66
CA PRO A 517 1.23 36.29 28.82
C PRO A 517 0.43 35.73 30.01
N ILE A 518 0.82 34.57 30.52
CA ILE A 518 0.24 33.95 31.73
C ILE A 518 1.26 34.07 32.89
N ARG A 519 0.77 34.27 34.10
CA ARG A 519 1.58 34.18 35.31
C ARG A 519 1.74 32.74 35.76
N GLY A 520 2.96 32.31 36.12
CA GLY A 520 3.23 30.99 36.63
C GLY A 520 4.11 30.15 35.72
N ASN A 521 4.17 28.81 36.00
CA ASN A 521 5.10 27.91 35.31
C ASN A 521 4.47 27.14 34.14
N ALA A 522 3.18 27.24 33.94
CA ALA A 522 2.50 26.54 32.86
C ALA A 522 2.85 27.17 31.50
N PHE A 523 3.20 26.38 30.50
CA PHE A 523 3.46 26.91 29.16
C PHE A 523 2.17 27.08 28.33
N PHE A 524 1.04 26.56 28.80
CA PHE A 524 -0.30 26.85 28.30
C PHE A 524 -1.34 26.73 29.42
N ASP A 525 -2.48 27.37 29.24
CA ASP A 525 -3.61 27.31 30.16
C ASP A 525 -4.93 27.06 29.40
N ILE A 526 -5.99 26.73 30.11
CA ILE A 526 -7.30 26.40 29.55
C ILE A 526 -8.39 27.10 30.34
N SER A 527 -9.16 27.96 29.66
CA SER A 527 -10.38 28.57 30.18
C SER A 527 -11.62 27.96 29.50
N ARG A 528 -12.75 27.95 30.20
CA ARG A 528 -14.01 27.40 29.69
C ARG A 528 -15.15 28.35 29.98
N GLU A 529 -15.68 28.97 28.93
CA GLU A 529 -16.72 29.98 29.06
C GLU A 529 -17.89 29.71 28.13
N ALA A 530 -19.08 29.58 28.67
CA ALA A 530 -20.32 29.34 27.94
C ALA A 530 -20.22 28.20 26.90
N GLY A 531 -19.47 27.11 27.24
CA GLY A 531 -19.24 25.98 26.37
C GLY A 531 -18.08 26.14 25.37
N THR A 532 -17.40 27.29 25.38
CA THR A 532 -16.20 27.51 24.57
C THR A 532 -14.94 27.16 25.39
N ILE A 533 -14.06 26.37 24.80
CA ILE A 533 -12.74 26.03 25.34
C ILE A 533 -11.73 27.02 24.76
N ILE A 534 -11.07 27.81 25.60
CA ILE A 534 -10.01 28.74 25.22
C ILE A 534 -8.67 28.14 25.67
N VAL A 535 -7.82 27.80 24.71
CA VAL A 535 -6.46 27.31 24.97
C VAL A 535 -5.49 28.48 24.84
N ILE A 536 -4.83 28.82 25.92
CA ILE A 536 -3.97 30.00 26.03
C ILE A 536 -2.50 29.54 26.05
N LEU A 537 -1.71 29.89 25.04
CA LEU A 537 -0.28 29.64 25.02
C LEU A 537 0.45 30.77 25.73
N ASN A 538 1.26 30.43 26.73
CA ASN A 538 1.95 31.39 27.57
C ASN A 538 3.15 32.03 26.85
N THR A 539 3.02 33.29 26.41
CA THR A 539 4.10 34.03 25.73
C THR A 539 5.27 34.35 26.65
N ASN A 540 5.11 34.31 27.99
CA ASN A 540 6.18 34.52 28.98
C ASN A 540 6.99 33.23 29.25
N HIS A 541 6.57 32.07 28.78
CA HIS A 541 7.28 30.82 29.01
C HIS A 541 8.36 30.60 27.96
N GLU A 542 9.49 30.03 28.34
CA GLU A 542 10.62 29.74 27.43
C GLU A 542 10.23 28.91 26.21
N PHE A 543 9.24 28.02 26.36
CA PHE A 543 8.68 27.24 25.26
C PHE A 543 8.17 28.11 24.10
N TYR A 544 7.66 29.32 24.39
CA TYR A 544 7.13 30.22 23.37
C TYR A 544 8.20 30.67 22.37
N LYS A 545 9.46 30.79 22.77
CA LYS A 545 10.56 31.11 21.85
C LYS A 545 10.73 30.05 20.78
N PHE A 546 10.70 28.77 21.18
CA PHE A 546 10.77 27.65 20.24
C PHE A 546 9.50 27.55 19.37
N TYR A 547 8.34 27.78 19.95
CA TYR A 547 7.09 27.82 19.21
C TYR A 547 7.06 28.95 18.19
N SER A 548 7.58 30.14 18.50
CA SER A 548 7.62 31.30 17.57
C SER A 548 8.49 30.99 16.34
N ASP A 549 9.56 30.21 16.49
CA ASP A 549 10.57 29.98 15.48
C ASP A 549 10.23 28.80 14.55
N ILE A 550 9.27 27.93 14.90
CA ILE A 550 8.86 26.83 14.04
C ILE A 550 7.93 27.31 12.91
N ASP A 551 7.91 26.55 11.81
CA ASP A 551 7.06 26.85 10.65
C ASP A 551 5.54 26.76 10.98
N ALA A 552 4.72 27.43 10.18
CA ALA A 552 3.27 27.51 10.39
C ALA A 552 2.59 26.14 10.51
N ASN A 553 3.05 25.12 9.78
CA ASN A 553 2.46 23.77 9.84
C ASN A 553 2.74 23.10 11.19
N LYS A 554 3.95 23.27 11.72
CA LYS A 554 4.31 22.76 13.04
C LYS A 554 3.57 23.50 14.14
N LYS A 555 3.34 24.81 13.99
CA LYS A 555 2.47 25.57 14.89
C LYS A 555 1.06 25.00 14.95
N GLU A 556 0.43 24.74 13.80
CA GLU A 556 -0.90 24.14 13.75
C GLU A 556 -0.94 22.72 14.37
N LEU A 557 0.10 21.91 14.15
CA LEU A 557 0.21 20.61 14.81
C LEU A 557 0.31 20.74 16.33
N MET A 558 1.12 21.70 16.82
CA MET A 558 1.25 21.96 18.25
C MET A 558 -0.07 22.45 18.86
N LYS A 559 -0.80 23.33 18.18
CA LYS A 559 -2.15 23.75 18.61
C LYS A 559 -3.08 22.54 18.74
N LEU A 560 -3.06 21.60 17.78
CA LEU A 560 -3.87 20.38 17.87
C LEU A 560 -3.49 19.51 19.08
N VAL A 561 -2.21 19.39 19.40
CA VAL A 561 -1.75 18.67 20.61
C VAL A 561 -2.34 19.32 21.86
N LEU A 562 -2.26 20.64 22.00
CA LEU A 562 -2.76 21.36 23.15
C LEU A 562 -4.29 21.35 23.23
N ILE A 563 -4.98 21.49 22.10
CA ILE A 563 -6.44 21.35 22.02
C ILE A 563 -6.88 19.94 22.42
N SER A 564 -6.15 18.89 22.00
CA SER A 564 -6.47 17.52 22.39
C SER A 564 -6.33 17.29 23.88
N TRP A 565 -5.34 17.91 24.54
CA TRP A 565 -5.22 17.92 25.98
C TRP A 565 -6.41 18.62 26.62
N ALA A 566 -6.78 19.81 26.16
CA ALA A 566 -7.92 20.55 26.68
C ALA A 566 -9.23 19.77 26.59
N GLN A 567 -9.42 18.97 25.54
CA GLN A 567 -10.57 18.08 25.39
C GLN A 567 -10.52 16.88 26.34
N CYS A 568 -9.34 16.35 26.66
CA CYS A 568 -9.21 15.32 27.70
C CYS A 568 -9.62 15.84 29.07
N GLU A 569 -9.20 17.06 29.41
CA GLU A 569 -9.64 17.72 30.67
C GLU A 569 -11.16 17.97 30.67
N ASP A 570 -11.71 18.39 29.52
CA ASP A 570 -13.15 18.68 29.40
C ASP A 570 -14.03 17.41 29.54
N ASN A 571 -13.50 16.26 29.14
CA ASN A 571 -14.14 14.95 29.32
C ASN A 571 -14.02 14.39 30.76
N SER A 572 -13.22 15.01 31.61
CA SER A 572 -12.92 14.54 32.96
C SER A 572 -13.89 15.13 33.98
N ASN A 573 -14.12 14.44 35.08
CA ASN A 573 -14.88 15.03 36.22
C ASN A 573 -14.10 16.15 36.90
N ALA A 574 -14.77 16.97 37.73
CA ALA A 574 -14.17 18.15 38.34
C ALA A 574 -12.91 17.87 39.18
N MET A 575 -12.82 16.72 39.84
CA MET A 575 -11.68 16.33 40.66
C MET A 575 -10.46 16.03 39.78
N ILE A 576 -10.64 15.24 38.73
CA ILE A 576 -9.57 14.94 37.75
C ILE A 576 -9.14 16.19 37.01
N ARG A 577 -10.04 17.11 36.69
CA ARG A 577 -9.67 18.40 36.06
C ARG A 577 -8.71 19.22 36.93
N SER A 578 -8.95 19.28 38.24
CA SER A 578 -8.05 19.95 39.19
C SER A 578 -6.67 19.31 39.20
N ASP A 579 -6.61 17.97 39.21
CA ASP A 579 -5.34 17.24 39.16
C ASP A 579 -4.60 17.50 37.82
N MET A 580 -5.32 17.56 36.71
CA MET A 580 -4.74 17.85 35.38
C MET A 580 -4.21 19.28 35.26
N GLU A 581 -4.82 20.25 35.94
CA GLU A 581 -4.34 21.62 36.04
C GLU A 581 -3.00 21.68 36.79
N ASP A 582 -2.89 20.97 37.92
CA ASP A 582 -1.64 20.83 38.67
C ASP A 582 -0.55 20.15 37.81
N ILE A 583 -0.90 19.09 37.09
CA ILE A 583 0.00 18.40 36.15
C ILE A 583 0.47 19.34 35.05
N ARG A 584 -0.40 20.19 34.49
CA ARG A 584 -0.01 21.21 33.49
C ARG A 584 1.07 22.16 34.03
N SER A 585 0.87 22.65 35.27
CA SER A 585 1.82 23.54 35.91
C SER A 585 3.17 22.86 36.17
N GLN A 586 3.15 21.60 36.64
CA GLN A 586 4.36 20.80 36.84
C GLN A 586 5.06 20.49 35.52
N TRP A 587 4.30 20.15 34.48
CA TRP A 587 4.84 19.88 33.13
C TRP A 587 5.54 21.13 32.57
N GLY A 588 4.91 22.31 32.72
CA GLY A 588 5.54 23.57 32.31
C GLY A 588 6.87 23.82 33.02
N LYS A 589 6.94 23.58 34.34
CA LYS A 589 8.19 23.69 35.09
C LYS A 589 9.26 22.72 34.59
N MET A 590 8.92 21.47 34.29
CA MET A 590 9.84 20.49 33.73
C MET A 590 10.31 20.92 32.33
N MET A 591 9.39 21.35 31.48
CA MET A 591 9.69 21.83 30.13
C MET A 591 10.69 22.99 30.17
N LYS A 592 10.48 23.92 31.09
CA LYS A 592 11.39 25.05 31.28
C LYS A 592 12.81 24.58 31.62
N ASN A 593 12.97 23.61 32.51
CA ASN A 593 14.27 23.05 32.88
C ASN A 593 14.97 22.41 31.68
N TYR A 594 14.24 21.57 30.89
CA TYR A 594 14.84 20.96 29.69
C TYR A 594 15.26 21.99 28.64
N LEU A 595 14.48 23.07 28.47
CA LEU A 595 14.81 24.10 27.49
C LEU A 595 16.00 24.98 27.94
N TYR A 596 16.25 25.11 29.23
CA TYR A 596 17.47 25.74 29.70
C TYR A 596 18.72 24.93 29.37
N GLU A 597 18.71 23.62 29.59
CA GLU A 597 19.81 22.71 29.26
C GLU A 597 20.13 22.64 27.75
N LEU A 598 19.10 22.86 26.90
CA LEU A 598 19.29 22.90 25.44
C LEU A 598 19.97 24.18 24.95
N ASN A 599 20.00 25.26 25.77
CA ASN A 599 20.57 26.55 25.42
C ASN A 599 21.97 26.77 26.01
N GLU A 600 22.47 25.87 26.90
CA GLU A 600 23.86 25.77 27.34
C GLU A 600 24.67 24.87 26.38
#